data_e65553d712451810eb986bc9c84a1d50
#
_entry.id   e65553d712451810eb986bc9c84a1d50
#
_cell.length_a   1.000
_cell.length_b   1.000
_cell.length_c   1.000
_cell.angle_alpha   90.00
_cell.angle_beta   90.00
_cell.angle_gamma   90.00
#
_symmetry.space_group_name_H-M   'P 1'
#
loop_
_entity.id
_entity.type
_entity.pdbx_description
1 polymer ?
#
loop_
_entity_poly.entity_id
_entity_poly.type
_entity_poly.pdbx_seq_one_letter_code
_entity_poly.pdbx_strand_id
1 'polypeptide(L)'
;MRKIILVFIAAMLGGITSIGMYKIFEDNTEVSAANDEKMATKLVNLVGGAPEMGVDYVTAAELTVHAVVHVKTEGTRELTQYAFDPFRELFYGNGNIEKKYSQPIKGAGSGVIISSDGYIVTNNHVVENSNKINITLNNSRTYEAKVVGLDPTTDIALLKIDGKDLPTVDFANSDETRVGEWVLAVGNPFNLTSTVTAGIISAKGRDINILGNDPYTGASSIESFIQTDAAVNPGNSGGALVNTKGELVGINAAIQSNTGSYTGYSFAIPSNIVKKVVADLKEFGSVQRAYIGINIRDIDENLAKEKDIEDRNGIYVAGLADKGSAKAAGIKEGDIIKKVDGATVINVPALQEKLGQKRPGDKVNLTLLRDGELITKQVTLKNIEGNTDIIKNDSKELFRTLGVKLKDLEKEELKKLDISSGVQVEEVLTGKFRNAGIGKGFIILKVDNEEVKSIEDFSKIMKDKSGGVLLEGIYPTGQRAYYGLGL
;
A
#
# COMPACT_ATOMS: atom_id res chain seq x y z
N MET A 1 -14.11 73.85 -40.28
CA MET A 1 -15.24 73.02 -40.68
C MET A 1 -14.94 72.02 -41.80
N ARG A 2 -14.36 72.42 -42.97
CA ARG A 2 -14.05 71.50 -44.11
C ARG A 2 -13.17 70.26 -43.71
N LYS A 3 -12.16 70.40 -42.85
CA LYS A 3 -11.28 69.29 -42.44
C LYS A 3 -12.00 68.25 -41.52
N ILE A 4 -12.95 68.66 -40.70
CA ILE A 4 -13.70 67.79 -39.81
C ILE A 4 -14.71 66.95 -40.60
N ILE A 5 -15.32 67.54 -41.64
CA ILE A 5 -16.24 66.84 -42.54
C ILE A 5 -15.50 65.75 -43.35
N LEU A 6 -14.27 66.03 -43.82
CA LEU A 6 -13.45 65.04 -44.50
C LEU A 6 -13.05 63.84 -43.64
N VAL A 7 -12.73 64.04 -42.35
CA VAL A 7 -12.44 62.97 -41.40
C VAL A 7 -13.70 62.10 -41.09
N PHE A 8 -14.84 62.77 -41.05
CA PHE A 8 -16.12 62.03 -40.81
C PHE A 8 -16.52 61.17 -42.02
N ILE A 9 -16.32 61.67 -43.23
CA ILE A 9 -16.57 60.92 -44.48
C ILE A 9 -15.59 59.74 -44.60
N ALA A 10 -14.31 59.93 -44.27
CA ALA A 10 -13.31 58.87 -44.30
C ALA A 10 -13.65 57.75 -43.24
N ALA A 11 -14.10 58.12 -42.05
CA ALA A 11 -14.51 57.17 -41.04
C ALA A 11 -15.79 56.38 -41.45
N MET A 12 -16.74 57.04 -42.10
CA MET A 12 -17.94 56.38 -42.58
C MET A 12 -17.63 55.40 -43.73
N LEU A 13 -16.77 55.78 -44.66
CA LEU A 13 -16.32 54.88 -45.72
C LEU A 13 -15.54 53.71 -45.22
N GLY A 14 -14.68 53.89 -44.20
CA GLY A 14 -13.98 52.79 -43.49
C GLY A 14 -14.95 51.80 -42.79
N GLY A 15 -16.00 52.31 -42.16
CA GLY A 15 -17.05 51.47 -41.55
C GLY A 15 -17.85 50.64 -42.56
N ILE A 16 -18.24 51.25 -43.69
CA ILE A 16 -18.98 50.57 -44.77
C ILE A 16 -18.12 49.49 -45.44
N THR A 17 -16.85 49.77 -45.69
CA THR A 17 -15.92 48.77 -46.27
C THR A 17 -15.65 47.63 -45.31
N SER A 18 -15.56 47.88 -44.01
CA SER A 18 -15.39 46.83 -42.98
C SER A 18 -16.59 45.90 -42.88
N ILE A 19 -17.80 46.46 -42.92
CA ILE A 19 -19.06 45.67 -42.89
C ILE A 19 -19.23 44.89 -44.21
N GLY A 20 -18.88 45.52 -45.35
CA GLY A 20 -18.90 44.83 -46.63
C GLY A 20 -17.94 43.66 -46.71
N MET A 21 -16.72 43.78 -46.18
CA MET A 21 -15.75 42.70 -46.08
C MET A 21 -16.20 41.60 -45.14
N TYR A 22 -16.79 41.96 -44.01
CA TYR A 22 -17.34 40.98 -43.07
C TYR A 22 -18.42 40.11 -43.73
N LYS A 23 -19.36 40.70 -44.45
CA LYS A 23 -20.39 39.93 -45.18
C LYS A 23 -19.85 39.05 -46.29
N ILE A 24 -18.82 39.50 -47.03
CA ILE A 24 -18.16 38.69 -48.08
C ILE A 24 -17.44 37.48 -47.46
N PHE A 25 -16.90 37.59 -46.26
CA PHE A 25 -16.32 36.45 -45.53
C PHE A 25 -17.35 35.54 -44.90
N GLU A 26 -18.55 36.04 -44.50
CA GLU A 26 -19.62 35.27 -43.94
C GLU A 26 -20.33 34.41 -44.99
N ASP A 27 -20.56 34.94 -46.22
CA ASP A 27 -21.21 34.20 -47.31
C ASP A 27 -20.30 33.12 -47.96
N ASN A 28 -18.98 33.07 -47.65
CA ASN A 28 -18.09 32.04 -48.17
C ASN A 28 -17.86 30.85 -47.23
N THR A 29 -18.63 30.70 -46.14
CA THR A 29 -18.59 29.55 -45.27
C THR A 29 -19.83 28.64 -45.43
N GLU A 30 -20.41 28.55 -46.62
CA GLU A 30 -21.17 27.36 -46.99
C GLU A 30 -20.18 26.23 -47.24
N VAL A 31 -19.89 25.47 -46.15
CA VAL A 31 -19.21 24.19 -46.24
C VAL A 31 -20.10 23.27 -47.07
N SER A 32 -19.71 23.09 -48.33
CA SER A 32 -20.23 22.09 -49.24
C SER A 32 -20.25 20.72 -48.52
N ALA A 33 -21.45 20.29 -48.16
CA ALA A 33 -21.71 18.92 -47.78
C ALA A 33 -21.65 18.03 -49.04
N ALA A 34 -20.46 17.70 -49.47
CA ALA A 34 -20.23 16.73 -50.54
C ALA A 34 -19.24 15.67 -50.04
N ASN A 35 -19.82 14.48 -49.72
CA ASN A 35 -19.22 13.17 -49.87
C ASN A 35 -17.74 13.01 -49.50
N ASP A 36 -17.47 12.79 -48.21
CA ASP A 36 -16.42 11.89 -47.76
C ASP A 36 -16.97 10.91 -46.71
N GLU A 37 -17.67 9.90 -47.21
CA GLU A 37 -17.80 8.61 -46.50
C GLU A 37 -16.38 8.01 -46.44
N LYS A 38 -15.64 8.30 -45.37
CA LYS A 38 -14.54 7.48 -44.80
C LYS A 38 -13.66 8.23 -43.79
N MET A 39 -14.23 9.07 -42.99
CA MET A 39 -13.70 9.26 -41.63
C MET A 39 -14.88 9.19 -40.66
N ALA A 40 -15.37 7.95 -40.46
CA ALA A 40 -16.12 7.65 -39.25
C ALA A 40 -15.14 7.83 -38.09
N THR A 41 -15.03 9.06 -37.60
CA THR A 41 -14.73 9.25 -36.19
C THR A 41 -15.65 8.31 -35.47
N LYS A 42 -15.09 7.24 -34.90
CA LYS A 42 -15.75 6.44 -33.90
C LYS A 42 -16.16 7.41 -32.79
N LEU A 43 -17.30 8.02 -32.92
CA LEU A 43 -18.04 8.48 -31.77
C LEU A 43 -18.22 7.23 -30.93
N VAL A 44 -17.34 7.08 -29.92
CA VAL A 44 -17.58 6.16 -28.84
C VAL A 44 -19.01 6.45 -28.44
N ASN A 45 -19.91 5.49 -28.68
CA ASN A 45 -21.24 5.53 -28.13
C ASN A 45 -21.07 5.70 -26.62
N LEU A 46 -21.14 6.90 -26.15
CA LEU A 46 -21.51 7.21 -24.77
C LEU A 46 -22.95 6.75 -24.65
N VAL A 47 -23.09 5.45 -24.32
CA VAL A 47 -24.36 4.87 -23.95
C VAL A 47 -24.83 5.62 -22.72
N GLY A 48 -25.95 6.29 -22.88
CA GLY A 48 -26.81 6.53 -21.78
C GLY A 48 -26.91 7.93 -21.27
N GLY A 49 -28.05 8.47 -21.45
CA GLY A 49 -28.61 9.52 -20.62
C GLY A 49 -28.09 10.91 -20.98
N ALA A 50 -29.03 11.84 -21.15
CA ALA A 50 -28.70 13.25 -21.07
C ALA A 50 -27.75 13.48 -19.89
N PRO A 51 -26.74 14.36 -20.00
CA PRO A 51 -25.89 14.67 -18.86
C PRO A 51 -26.84 15.14 -17.75
N GLU A 52 -26.93 14.35 -16.66
CA GLU A 52 -27.48 14.87 -15.42
C GLU A 52 -26.71 16.15 -15.12
N MET A 53 -27.41 17.25 -15.00
CA MET A 53 -26.81 18.55 -14.78
C MET A 53 -26.09 18.54 -13.43
N GLY A 54 -24.77 18.40 -13.49
CA GLY A 54 -23.88 18.52 -12.34
C GLY A 54 -23.68 17.22 -11.57
N VAL A 55 -22.42 16.83 -11.40
CA VAL A 55 -22.07 15.74 -10.49
C VAL A 55 -22.45 16.18 -9.09
N ASP A 56 -23.36 15.46 -8.43
CA ASP A 56 -23.73 15.75 -7.04
C ASP A 56 -22.66 15.19 -6.08
N TYR A 57 -21.75 16.05 -5.68
CA TYR A 57 -20.75 15.71 -4.65
C TYR A 57 -21.32 15.76 -3.23
N VAL A 58 -22.44 16.44 -3.01
CA VAL A 58 -23.02 16.65 -1.68
C VAL A 58 -23.48 15.32 -1.11
N THR A 59 -24.28 14.57 -1.86
CA THR A 59 -24.76 13.25 -1.42
C THR A 59 -23.60 12.29 -1.14
N ALA A 60 -22.60 12.22 -2.03
CA ALA A 60 -21.41 11.37 -1.81
C ALA A 60 -20.64 11.78 -0.55
N ALA A 61 -20.48 13.08 -0.31
CA ALA A 61 -19.81 13.60 0.88
C ALA A 61 -20.61 13.28 2.15
N GLU A 62 -21.93 13.53 2.17
CA GLU A 62 -22.79 13.25 3.32
C GLU A 62 -22.79 11.78 3.71
N LEU A 63 -22.83 10.86 2.74
CA LEU A 63 -22.75 9.43 2.99
C LEU A 63 -21.41 9.03 3.61
N THR A 64 -20.32 9.69 3.22
CA THR A 64 -18.95 9.26 3.56
C THR A 64 -18.43 9.89 4.86
N VAL A 65 -18.71 11.17 5.12
CA VAL A 65 -18.14 11.91 6.27
C VAL A 65 -18.45 11.28 7.63
N HIS A 66 -19.58 10.59 7.75
CA HIS A 66 -19.96 9.92 8.98
C HIS A 66 -19.21 8.61 9.22
N ALA A 67 -18.73 7.97 8.17
CA ALA A 67 -17.95 6.74 8.23
C ALA A 67 -16.44 6.97 8.27
N VAL A 68 -15.98 8.22 8.07
CA VAL A 68 -14.55 8.57 8.18
C VAL A 68 -14.28 9.12 9.59
N VAL A 69 -13.28 8.55 10.24
CA VAL A 69 -12.94 8.81 11.65
C VAL A 69 -11.55 9.41 11.80
N HIS A 70 -11.35 10.09 12.91
CA HIS A 70 -10.03 10.54 13.34
C HIS A 70 -9.30 9.42 14.08
N VAL A 71 -8.07 9.12 13.68
CA VAL A 71 -7.19 8.15 14.33
C VAL A 71 -6.08 8.92 15.03
N LYS A 72 -6.06 8.83 16.37
CA LYS A 72 -5.01 9.41 17.21
C LYS A 72 -4.18 8.30 17.82
N THR A 73 -2.88 8.42 17.70
CA THR A 73 -1.93 7.43 18.20
C THR A 73 -0.99 8.03 19.22
N GLU A 74 -0.65 7.25 20.24
CA GLU A 74 0.34 7.58 21.24
C GLU A 74 1.32 6.41 21.35
N GLY A 75 2.60 6.71 21.26
CA GLY A 75 3.67 5.72 21.32
C GLY A 75 4.92 6.27 21.99
N THR A 76 5.96 5.49 22.00
CA THR A 76 7.27 5.91 22.51
C THR A 76 8.34 5.58 21.46
N ARG A 77 9.20 6.56 21.20
CA ARG A 77 10.38 6.38 20.37
C ARG A 77 11.62 6.38 21.25
N GLU A 78 12.42 5.32 21.13
CA GLU A 78 13.72 5.30 21.76
C GLU A 78 14.73 6.04 20.87
N LEU A 79 15.35 7.04 21.44
CA LEU A 79 16.45 7.76 20.81
C LEU A 79 17.74 7.38 21.53
N THR A 80 18.70 6.90 20.76
CA THR A 80 20.05 6.63 21.28
C THR A 80 20.91 7.87 21.05
N GLN A 81 21.38 8.47 22.13
CA GLN A 81 22.34 9.56 22.09
C GLN A 81 23.67 9.06 22.62
N TYR A 82 24.71 9.24 21.84
CA TYR A 82 26.07 8.99 22.30
C TYR A 82 26.58 10.21 23.05
N ALA A 83 26.93 10.03 24.32
CA ALA A 83 27.56 11.04 25.13
C ALA A 83 28.96 10.59 25.49
N PHE A 84 29.91 11.51 25.51
CA PHE A 84 31.30 11.23 25.96
C PHE A 84 31.38 11.50 27.45
N ASP A 85 31.82 10.49 28.21
CA ASP A 85 32.12 10.61 29.64
C ASP A 85 33.65 10.56 29.86
N PRO A 86 34.27 11.71 30.21
CA PRO A 86 35.69 11.78 30.39
C PRO A 86 36.23 10.90 31.54
N PHE A 87 35.44 10.69 32.60
CA PHE A 87 35.81 9.81 33.70
C PHE A 87 35.85 8.35 33.30
N ARG A 88 34.89 7.95 32.48
CA ARG A 88 34.85 6.57 31.97
C ARG A 88 35.96 6.29 30.99
N GLU A 89 36.35 7.25 30.15
CA GLU A 89 37.51 7.17 29.29
C GLU A 89 38.79 6.97 30.10
N LEU A 90 38.93 7.77 31.16
CA LEU A 90 40.14 7.72 32.00
C LEU A 90 40.31 6.39 32.76
N PHE A 91 39.19 5.79 33.24
CA PHE A 91 39.27 4.58 34.09
C PHE A 91 39.06 3.27 33.35
N TYR A 92 38.37 3.28 32.18
CA TYR A 92 37.95 2.07 31.46
C TYR A 92 38.36 2.07 29.97
N GLY A 93 38.97 3.13 29.46
CA GLY A 93 39.42 3.22 28.05
C GLY A 93 38.28 3.27 27.04
N ASN A 94 37.06 3.55 27.48
CA ASN A 94 35.88 3.70 26.62
C ASN A 94 34.93 4.74 27.23
N GLY A 95 35.08 5.98 26.81
CA GLY A 95 34.30 7.12 27.28
C GLY A 95 32.93 7.28 26.58
N ASN A 96 32.60 6.46 25.58
CA ASN A 96 31.35 6.54 24.91
C ASN A 96 30.23 5.90 25.74
N ILE A 97 29.27 6.69 26.16
CA ILE A 97 28.07 6.24 26.85
C ILE A 97 26.89 6.33 25.88
N GLU A 98 26.24 5.21 25.68
CA GLU A 98 24.97 5.13 25.00
C GLU A 98 23.87 5.50 25.99
N LYS A 99 23.29 6.68 25.85
CA LYS A 99 22.10 7.09 26.61
C LYS A 99 20.88 6.87 25.76
N LYS A 100 19.99 5.97 26.20
CA LYS A 100 18.69 5.75 25.61
C LYS A 100 17.68 6.69 26.28
N TYR A 101 17.01 7.49 25.48
CA TYR A 101 15.91 8.33 25.92
C TYR A 101 14.63 7.85 25.26
N SER A 102 13.61 7.60 26.06
CA SER A 102 12.26 7.32 25.57
C SER A 102 11.53 8.65 25.41
N GLN A 103 11.20 8.99 24.16
CA GLN A 103 10.45 10.21 23.84
C GLN A 103 9.03 9.81 23.44
N PRO A 104 7.98 10.35 24.11
CA PRO A 104 6.62 10.12 23.67
C PRO A 104 6.40 10.75 22.29
N ILE A 105 5.82 9.96 21.38
CA ILE A 105 5.39 10.40 20.06
C ILE A 105 3.87 10.37 19.99
N LYS A 106 3.30 11.34 19.28
CA LYS A 106 1.86 11.40 18.98
C LYS A 106 1.72 11.46 17.46
N GLY A 107 0.88 10.60 16.95
CA GLY A 107 0.51 10.59 15.53
C GLY A 107 -0.98 10.87 15.36
N ALA A 108 -1.34 11.30 14.18
CA ALA A 108 -2.72 11.49 13.80
C ALA A 108 -2.92 11.14 12.32
N GLY A 109 -4.06 10.56 12.01
CA GLY A 109 -4.51 10.22 10.68
C GLY A 109 -6.02 10.06 10.64
N SER A 110 -6.49 9.44 9.61
CA SER A 110 -7.88 9.10 9.39
C SER A 110 -8.09 7.60 9.33
N GLY A 111 -9.32 7.15 9.43
CA GLY A 111 -9.72 5.76 9.21
C GLY A 111 -11.09 5.71 8.58
N VAL A 112 -11.43 4.58 7.98
CA VAL A 112 -12.72 4.32 7.34
C VAL A 112 -13.42 3.16 8.05
N ILE A 113 -14.62 3.38 8.57
CA ILE A 113 -15.45 2.33 9.14
C ILE A 113 -16.01 1.48 8.00
N ILE A 114 -15.68 0.19 7.99
CA ILE A 114 -16.07 -0.76 6.95
C ILE A 114 -17.12 -1.79 7.39
N SER A 115 -17.46 -1.78 8.66
CA SER A 115 -18.53 -2.63 9.19
C SER A 115 -19.20 -2.01 10.41
N SER A 116 -20.51 -2.22 10.56
CA SER A 116 -21.33 -1.64 11.62
C SER A 116 -20.97 -2.09 13.03
N ASP A 117 -20.22 -3.19 13.15
CA ASP A 117 -19.69 -3.71 14.41
C ASP A 117 -18.32 -3.13 14.81
N GLY A 118 -17.77 -2.20 14.00
CA GLY A 118 -16.60 -1.39 14.39
C GLY A 118 -15.26 -1.83 13.83
N TYR A 119 -15.19 -2.53 12.70
CA TYR A 119 -13.95 -2.66 11.95
C TYR A 119 -13.64 -1.37 11.19
N ILE A 120 -12.39 -0.93 11.30
CA ILE A 120 -11.88 0.32 10.71
C ILE A 120 -10.60 0.01 9.95
N VAL A 121 -10.53 0.50 8.71
CA VAL A 121 -9.30 0.46 7.91
C VAL A 121 -8.59 1.81 8.04
N THR A 122 -7.27 1.77 8.19
CA THR A 122 -6.39 2.93 8.11
C THR A 122 -5.07 2.53 7.47
N ASN A 123 -4.11 3.44 7.35
CA ASN A 123 -2.77 3.07 6.90
C ASN A 123 -1.94 2.46 8.03
N ASN A 124 -1.03 1.55 7.68
CA ASN A 124 -0.08 0.97 8.62
C ASN A 124 0.81 2.05 9.24
N HIS A 125 1.35 2.97 8.44
CA HIS A 125 2.23 4.03 8.93
C HIS A 125 1.56 4.98 9.93
N VAL A 126 0.22 5.07 9.96
CA VAL A 126 -0.53 5.87 10.93
C VAL A 126 -0.48 5.25 12.33
N VAL A 127 -0.48 3.90 12.40
CA VAL A 127 -0.60 3.16 13.68
C VAL A 127 0.65 2.39 14.08
N GLU A 128 1.63 2.28 13.20
CA GLU A 128 2.88 1.60 13.53
C GLU A 128 3.59 2.26 14.72
N ASN A 129 4.27 1.46 15.54
CA ASN A 129 4.98 1.92 16.74
C ASN A 129 4.09 2.62 17.79
N SER A 130 2.76 2.42 17.73
CA SER A 130 1.81 3.00 18.68
C SER A 130 1.48 2.01 19.79
N ASN A 131 1.50 2.50 21.04
CA ASN A 131 1.10 1.72 22.22
C ASN A 131 -0.39 1.90 22.53
N LYS A 132 -0.98 3.01 22.08
CA LYS A 132 -2.38 3.34 22.29
C LYS A 132 -2.97 4.02 21.06
N ILE A 133 -4.14 3.54 20.64
CA ILE A 133 -4.87 4.05 19.49
C ILE A 133 -6.26 4.47 19.94
N ASN A 134 -6.62 5.74 19.72
CA ASN A 134 -7.94 6.26 20.01
C ASN A 134 -8.62 6.68 18.70
N ILE A 135 -9.85 6.25 18.54
CA ILE A 135 -10.69 6.57 17.37
C ILE A 135 -11.76 7.56 17.82
N THR A 136 -11.82 8.70 17.17
CA THR A 136 -12.90 9.67 17.40
C THR A 136 -13.79 9.71 16.18
N LEU A 137 -15.08 9.41 16.39
CA LEU A 137 -16.11 9.44 15.36
C LEU A 137 -16.52 10.89 15.02
N ASN A 138 -17.20 11.09 13.90
CA ASN A 138 -17.72 12.39 13.49
C ASN A 138 -18.69 13.02 14.53
N ASN A 139 -19.36 12.19 15.34
CA ASN A 139 -20.22 12.66 16.46
C ASN A 139 -19.47 12.90 17.77
N SER A 140 -18.13 13.04 17.71
CA SER A 140 -17.23 13.28 18.84
C SER A 140 -17.13 12.15 19.88
N ARG A 141 -17.74 10.99 19.66
CA ARG A 141 -17.52 9.84 20.52
C ARG A 141 -16.14 9.24 20.28
N THR A 142 -15.44 8.94 21.37
CA THR A 142 -14.09 8.36 21.31
C THR A 142 -14.09 6.94 21.84
N TYR A 143 -13.38 6.06 21.14
CA TYR A 143 -13.19 4.66 21.47
C TYR A 143 -11.71 4.31 21.47
N GLU A 144 -11.30 3.44 22.38
CA GLU A 144 -9.98 2.81 22.28
C GLU A 144 -10.05 1.67 21.24
N ALA A 145 -9.09 1.64 20.32
CA ALA A 145 -9.05 0.65 19.27
C ALA A 145 -7.99 -0.42 19.54
N LYS A 146 -8.31 -1.65 19.15
CA LYS A 146 -7.36 -2.75 19.10
C LYS A 146 -6.90 -2.97 17.66
N VAL A 147 -5.61 -3.24 17.49
CA VAL A 147 -5.07 -3.67 16.20
C VAL A 147 -5.50 -5.13 15.97
N VAL A 148 -6.20 -5.39 14.86
CA VAL A 148 -6.56 -6.73 14.40
C VAL A 148 -5.43 -7.33 13.58
N GLY A 149 -4.77 -6.49 12.78
CA GLY A 149 -3.60 -6.87 12.02
C GLY A 149 -3.04 -5.71 11.20
N LEU A 150 -1.78 -5.86 10.79
CA LEU A 150 -1.00 -4.89 10.05
C LEU A 150 -0.45 -5.51 8.77
N ASP A 151 -0.41 -4.74 7.70
CA ASP A 151 0.30 -5.10 6.46
C ASP A 151 1.17 -3.93 5.96
N PRO A 152 2.42 -3.85 6.38
CA PRO A 152 3.34 -2.81 5.91
C PRO A 152 3.59 -2.82 4.41
N THR A 153 3.45 -3.98 3.76
CA THR A 153 3.74 -4.14 2.32
C THR A 153 2.65 -3.57 1.40
N THR A 154 1.46 -3.28 1.94
CA THR A 154 0.41 -2.49 1.25
C THR A 154 0.07 -1.23 2.00
N ASP A 155 0.72 -0.96 3.14
CA ASP A 155 0.42 0.16 4.04
C ASP A 155 -1.03 0.16 4.55
N ILE A 156 -1.60 -1.02 4.86
CA ILE A 156 -2.94 -1.18 5.42
C ILE A 156 -2.88 -1.71 6.85
N ALA A 157 -3.71 -1.14 7.71
CA ALA A 157 -3.98 -1.63 9.07
C ALA A 157 -5.47 -1.84 9.26
N LEU A 158 -5.84 -2.92 9.97
CA LEU A 158 -7.20 -3.21 10.40
C LEU A 158 -7.31 -3.02 11.90
N LEU A 159 -8.23 -2.14 12.31
CA LEU A 159 -8.52 -1.83 13.70
C LEU A 159 -9.92 -2.32 14.08
N LYS A 160 -10.16 -2.50 15.38
CA LYS A 160 -11.47 -2.86 15.94
C LYS A 160 -11.78 -1.97 17.14
N ILE A 161 -12.96 -1.35 17.12
CA ILE A 161 -13.54 -0.65 18.28
C ILE A 161 -14.77 -1.39 18.80
N ASP A 162 -15.11 -1.20 20.04
CA ASP A 162 -16.34 -1.72 20.63
C ASP A 162 -17.51 -0.74 20.37
N GLY A 163 -18.01 -0.75 19.13
CA GLY A 163 -19.10 0.07 18.65
C GLY A 163 -20.18 -0.79 17.99
N LYS A 164 -21.42 -0.28 17.96
CA LYS A 164 -22.57 -0.93 17.32
C LYS A 164 -23.31 0.07 16.44
N ASP A 165 -23.93 -0.42 15.39
CA ASP A 165 -24.76 0.35 14.45
C ASP A 165 -24.00 1.58 13.91
N LEU A 166 -22.70 1.38 13.61
CA LEU A 166 -21.85 2.42 13.10
C LEU A 166 -22.10 2.66 11.60
N PRO A 167 -22.01 3.91 11.11
CA PRO A 167 -22.06 4.21 9.69
C PRO A 167 -20.87 3.59 8.96
N THR A 168 -21.09 3.07 7.75
CA THR A 168 -20.09 2.37 6.94
C THR A 168 -20.03 2.92 5.53
N VAL A 169 -18.93 2.67 4.83
CA VAL A 169 -18.79 2.93 3.39
C VAL A 169 -18.77 1.60 2.65
N ASP A 170 -19.54 1.49 1.57
CA ASP A 170 -19.53 0.33 0.69
C ASP A 170 -18.31 0.36 -0.24
N PHE A 171 -17.76 -0.82 -0.59
CA PHE A 171 -16.62 -0.94 -1.48
C PHE A 171 -17.05 -0.88 -2.95
N ALA A 172 -16.49 0.06 -3.72
CA ALA A 172 -16.50 0.01 -5.18
C ALA A 172 -15.53 -1.05 -5.70
N ASN A 173 -15.68 -1.42 -6.97
CA ASN A 173 -14.69 -2.22 -7.68
C ASN A 173 -13.62 -1.29 -8.29
N SER A 174 -12.44 -1.19 -7.67
CA SER A 174 -11.37 -0.33 -8.15
C SER A 174 -10.82 -0.74 -9.52
N ASP A 175 -11.03 -1.98 -9.96
CA ASP A 175 -10.61 -2.43 -11.30
C ASP A 175 -11.43 -1.77 -12.41
N GLU A 176 -12.69 -1.46 -12.15
CA GLU A 176 -13.63 -0.81 -13.09
C GLU A 176 -13.47 0.70 -13.15
N THR A 177 -12.78 1.30 -12.17
CA THR A 177 -12.55 2.74 -12.11
C THR A 177 -11.67 3.19 -13.28
N ARG A 178 -12.02 4.29 -13.93
CA ARG A 178 -11.33 4.81 -15.12
C ARG A 178 -10.68 6.16 -14.84
N VAL A 179 -9.60 6.42 -15.54
CA VAL A 179 -8.96 7.75 -15.56
C VAL A 179 -9.97 8.78 -16.07
N GLY A 180 -10.06 9.92 -15.37
CA GLY A 180 -11.02 10.99 -15.62
C GLY A 180 -12.30 10.88 -14.78
N GLU A 181 -12.57 9.78 -14.08
CA GLU A 181 -13.71 9.68 -13.18
C GLU A 181 -13.53 10.59 -11.95
N TRP A 182 -14.60 11.26 -11.55
CA TRP A 182 -14.64 12.12 -10.38
C TRP A 182 -14.57 11.31 -9.09
N VAL A 183 -13.79 11.82 -8.14
CA VAL A 183 -13.63 11.23 -6.81
C VAL A 183 -13.57 12.31 -5.74
N LEU A 184 -13.93 11.92 -4.51
CA LEU A 184 -13.77 12.73 -3.32
C LEU A 184 -12.76 12.06 -2.38
N ALA A 185 -11.76 12.83 -1.94
CA ALA A 185 -10.89 12.41 -0.85
C ALA A 185 -11.46 12.97 0.47
N VAL A 186 -11.77 12.06 1.40
CA VAL A 186 -12.38 12.37 2.70
C VAL A 186 -11.44 11.95 3.81
N GLY A 187 -11.14 12.85 4.71
CA GLY A 187 -10.34 12.61 5.90
C GLY A 187 -10.89 13.36 7.11
N ASN A 188 -10.36 13.05 8.29
CA ASN A 188 -10.70 13.75 9.53
C ASN A 188 -9.40 14.23 10.23
N PRO A 189 -8.66 15.17 9.61
CA PRO A 189 -7.46 15.73 10.21
C PRO A 189 -7.84 16.55 11.46
N PHE A 190 -6.98 16.53 12.48
CA PHE A 190 -7.06 17.40 13.66
C PHE A 190 -8.31 17.23 14.55
N ASN A 191 -9.11 16.20 14.38
CA ASN A 191 -10.32 15.95 15.20
C ASN A 191 -11.31 17.15 15.22
N LEU A 192 -11.41 17.87 14.12
CA LEU A 192 -12.37 18.99 13.99
C LEU A 192 -13.66 18.49 13.36
N THR A 193 -13.72 18.50 12.06
CA THR A 193 -14.79 17.92 11.22
C THR A 193 -14.16 17.26 10.02
N SER A 194 -14.84 16.29 9.43
CA SER A 194 -14.34 15.64 8.21
C SER A 194 -14.11 16.70 7.13
N THR A 195 -12.96 16.59 6.47
CA THR A 195 -12.57 17.43 5.34
C THR A 195 -12.80 16.66 4.06
N VAL A 196 -13.43 17.28 3.09
CA VAL A 196 -13.72 16.69 1.76
C VAL A 196 -13.05 17.55 0.70
N THR A 197 -12.33 16.91 -0.20
CA THR A 197 -11.75 17.52 -1.41
C THR A 197 -12.17 16.75 -2.63
N ALA A 198 -12.35 17.40 -3.77
CA ALA A 198 -12.76 16.78 -5.02
C ALA A 198 -11.63 16.82 -6.05
N GLY A 199 -11.59 15.81 -6.90
CA GLY A 199 -10.67 15.69 -8.01
C GLY A 199 -11.09 14.54 -8.93
N ILE A 200 -10.18 14.08 -9.77
CA ILE A 200 -10.39 12.96 -10.68
C ILE A 200 -9.36 11.84 -10.45
N ILE A 201 -9.65 10.67 -10.96
CA ILE A 201 -8.62 9.64 -11.15
C ILE A 201 -7.67 10.12 -12.22
N SER A 202 -6.44 10.50 -11.84
CA SER A 202 -5.42 11.00 -12.76
C SER A 202 -4.64 9.87 -13.44
N ALA A 203 -4.40 8.77 -12.73
CA ALA A 203 -3.73 7.57 -13.24
C ALA A 203 -4.02 6.36 -12.35
N LYS A 204 -3.66 5.17 -12.83
CA LYS A 204 -3.72 3.89 -12.07
C LYS A 204 -2.40 3.15 -12.22
N GLY A 205 -2.13 2.23 -11.28
CA GLY A 205 -0.93 1.41 -11.33
C GLY A 205 0.36 2.21 -11.15
N ARG A 206 0.35 3.19 -10.22
CA ARG A 206 1.54 3.99 -9.90
C ARG A 206 2.37 3.30 -8.84
N ASP A 207 3.64 3.13 -9.18
CA ASP A 207 4.71 2.80 -8.24
C ASP A 207 5.46 4.09 -7.93
N ILE A 208 5.56 4.45 -6.65
CA ILE A 208 6.25 5.67 -6.20
C ILE A 208 7.39 5.35 -5.25
N ASN A 209 7.68 4.04 -5.09
CA ASN A 209 8.81 3.49 -4.37
C ASN A 209 8.95 4.01 -2.93
N ILE A 210 7.82 4.02 -2.19
CA ILE A 210 7.76 4.45 -0.79
C ILE A 210 7.61 3.29 0.20
N LEU A 211 7.12 2.13 -0.27
CA LEU A 211 6.95 0.95 0.56
C LEU A 211 8.17 0.04 0.44
N GLY A 212 8.73 -0.34 1.56
CA GLY A 212 9.79 -1.34 1.62
C GLY A 212 9.24 -2.77 1.58
N ASN A 213 10.11 -3.73 1.26
CA ASN A 213 9.78 -5.14 1.47
C ASN A 213 9.60 -5.41 2.96
N ASP A 214 8.75 -6.39 3.28
CA ASP A 214 8.57 -6.83 4.68
C ASP A 214 9.90 -7.37 5.23
N PRO A 215 10.51 -6.71 6.22
CA PRO A 215 11.81 -7.13 6.75
C PRO A 215 11.75 -8.47 7.47
N TYR A 216 10.58 -8.94 7.91
CA TYR A 216 10.40 -10.20 8.63
C TYR A 216 10.16 -11.39 7.70
N THR A 217 9.43 -11.18 6.62
CA THR A 217 9.06 -12.26 5.69
C THR A 217 9.80 -12.20 4.37
N GLY A 218 10.43 -11.07 4.05
CA GLY A 218 11.01 -10.81 2.73
C GLY A 218 9.95 -10.61 1.63
N ALA A 219 8.66 -10.52 1.99
CA ALA A 219 7.60 -10.30 1.03
C ALA A 219 7.76 -8.92 0.36
N SER A 220 7.65 -8.90 -0.96
CA SER A 220 7.73 -7.66 -1.74
C SER A 220 6.51 -6.77 -1.46
N SER A 221 6.72 -5.46 -1.42
CA SER A 221 5.66 -4.47 -1.40
C SER A 221 4.80 -4.55 -2.66
N ILE A 222 3.56 -4.12 -2.54
CA ILE A 222 2.65 -3.94 -3.66
C ILE A 222 2.34 -2.46 -3.77
N GLU A 223 2.97 -1.81 -4.72
CA GLU A 223 2.71 -0.42 -5.05
C GLU A 223 1.97 -0.34 -6.38
N SER A 224 0.64 -0.28 -6.32
CA SER A 224 -0.23 -0.06 -7.48
C SER A 224 -1.25 1.00 -7.12
N PHE A 225 -0.75 2.22 -6.83
CA PHE A 225 -1.61 3.28 -6.35
C PHE A 225 -2.51 3.86 -7.44
N ILE A 226 -3.70 4.28 -7.02
CA ILE A 226 -4.55 5.20 -7.77
C ILE A 226 -3.98 6.61 -7.51
N GLN A 227 -3.66 7.33 -8.58
CA GLN A 227 -3.29 8.74 -8.52
C GLN A 227 -4.52 9.61 -8.70
N THR A 228 -4.66 10.63 -7.87
CA THR A 228 -5.73 11.66 -7.98
C THR A 228 -5.17 13.05 -7.74
N ASP A 229 -5.84 14.06 -8.29
CA ASP A 229 -5.62 15.48 -8.00
C ASP A 229 -6.58 16.01 -6.93
N ALA A 230 -7.42 15.17 -6.33
CA ALA A 230 -8.10 15.51 -5.07
C ALA A 230 -7.05 15.79 -3.99
N ALA A 231 -7.14 16.95 -3.32
CA ALA A 231 -6.11 17.38 -2.38
C ALA A 231 -6.09 16.51 -1.12
N VAL A 232 -5.00 15.76 -0.95
CA VAL A 232 -4.69 15.02 0.28
C VAL A 232 -3.55 15.74 0.99
N ASN A 233 -3.69 15.94 2.30
CA ASN A 233 -2.70 16.57 3.17
C ASN A 233 -2.47 15.69 4.40
N PRO A 234 -1.39 15.92 5.17
CA PRO A 234 -1.15 15.22 6.43
C PRO A 234 -2.39 15.22 7.34
N GLY A 235 -2.81 14.04 7.79
CA GLY A 235 -4.04 13.80 8.53
C GLY A 235 -5.17 13.18 7.71
N ASN A 236 -5.17 13.28 6.37
CA ASN A 236 -6.10 12.57 5.50
C ASN A 236 -5.65 11.12 5.20
N SER A 237 -4.38 10.77 5.48
CA SER A 237 -3.87 9.40 5.36
C SER A 237 -4.72 8.44 6.17
N GLY A 238 -5.10 7.31 5.57
CA GLY A 238 -6.05 6.33 6.12
C GLY A 238 -7.52 6.67 5.88
N GLY A 239 -7.83 7.86 5.35
CA GLY A 239 -9.18 8.27 4.97
C GLY A 239 -9.64 7.68 3.65
N ALA A 240 -10.88 7.96 3.26
CA ALA A 240 -11.52 7.41 2.09
C ALA A 240 -11.21 8.20 0.80
N LEU A 241 -10.98 7.49 -0.30
CA LEU A 241 -11.19 8.00 -1.65
C LEU A 241 -12.47 7.34 -2.17
N VAL A 242 -13.51 8.13 -2.46
CA VAL A 242 -14.81 7.61 -2.89
C VAL A 242 -15.22 8.13 -4.25
N ASN A 243 -16.06 7.37 -4.97
CA ASN A 243 -16.69 7.83 -6.20
C ASN A 243 -17.87 8.76 -5.90
N THR A 244 -18.53 9.24 -6.94
CA THR A 244 -19.72 10.14 -6.83
C THR A 244 -20.96 9.48 -6.22
N LYS A 245 -20.94 8.17 -6.01
CA LYS A 245 -22.01 7.45 -5.28
C LYS A 245 -21.69 7.28 -3.79
N GLY A 246 -20.52 7.74 -3.32
CA GLY A 246 -20.04 7.52 -1.96
C GLY A 246 -19.43 6.13 -1.73
N GLU A 247 -19.16 5.34 -2.78
CA GLU A 247 -18.54 4.02 -2.67
C GLU A 247 -17.00 4.15 -2.62
N LEU A 248 -16.35 3.35 -1.78
CA LEU A 248 -14.91 3.37 -1.53
C LEU A 248 -14.11 2.85 -2.74
N VAL A 249 -13.39 3.74 -3.40
CA VAL A 249 -12.48 3.44 -4.52
C VAL A 249 -11.07 3.11 -4.01
N GLY A 250 -10.68 3.70 -2.87
CA GLY A 250 -9.38 3.44 -2.27
C GLY A 250 -9.22 4.08 -0.89
N ILE A 251 -8.07 3.81 -0.26
CA ILE A 251 -7.64 4.43 0.99
C ILE A 251 -6.52 5.42 0.69
N ASN A 252 -6.71 6.69 1.06
CA ASN A 252 -5.70 7.73 0.90
C ASN A 252 -4.42 7.35 1.67
N ALA A 253 -3.27 7.33 1.02
CA ALA A 253 -2.03 6.85 1.61
C ALA A 253 -0.92 7.90 1.63
N ALA A 254 -0.64 8.53 0.50
CA ALA A 254 0.54 9.37 0.34
C ALA A 254 0.30 10.56 -0.59
N ILE A 255 1.22 11.52 -0.52
CA ILE A 255 1.38 12.60 -1.51
C ILE A 255 2.82 12.58 -2.02
N GLN A 256 3.01 12.91 -3.29
CA GLN A 256 4.34 13.23 -3.78
C GLN A 256 4.56 14.74 -3.59
N SER A 257 5.49 15.10 -2.70
CA SER A 257 5.71 16.50 -2.35
C SER A 257 7.15 16.72 -1.89
N ASN A 258 7.74 17.81 -2.37
CA ASN A 258 9.06 18.29 -1.89
C ASN A 258 8.94 19.17 -0.65
N THR A 259 7.74 19.63 -0.31
CA THR A 259 7.47 20.57 0.80
C THR A 259 6.68 19.93 1.94
N GLY A 260 6.20 18.70 1.78
CA GLY A 260 5.29 18.03 2.71
C GLY A 260 3.82 18.47 2.58
N SER A 261 3.50 19.35 1.62
CA SER A 261 2.14 19.79 1.31
C SER A 261 1.70 19.32 -0.06
N TYR A 262 0.40 19.24 -0.29
CA TYR A 262 -0.19 18.87 -1.59
C TYR A 262 0.37 19.71 -2.74
N THR A 263 0.78 19.05 -3.82
CA THR A 263 1.35 19.65 -5.03
C THR A 263 0.70 19.14 -6.32
N GLY A 264 -0.51 18.58 -6.24
CA GLY A 264 -1.23 18.04 -7.39
C GLY A 264 -1.13 16.52 -7.55
N TYR A 265 -0.41 15.82 -6.66
CA TYR A 265 -0.21 14.38 -6.74
C TYR A 265 -0.55 13.74 -5.40
N SER A 266 -1.71 13.10 -5.35
CA SER A 266 -2.17 12.27 -4.23
C SER A 266 -2.30 10.82 -4.67
N PHE A 267 -2.12 9.89 -3.75
CA PHE A 267 -2.11 8.45 -4.00
C PHE A 267 -3.01 7.72 -3.02
N ALA A 268 -3.77 6.76 -3.54
CA ALA A 268 -4.64 5.91 -2.74
C ALA A 268 -4.43 4.43 -3.08
N ILE A 269 -4.54 3.58 -2.07
CA ILE A 269 -4.48 2.12 -2.20
C ILE A 269 -5.82 1.64 -2.77
N PRO A 270 -5.84 0.89 -3.90
CA PRO A 270 -7.07 0.43 -4.54
C PRO A 270 -7.98 -0.39 -3.61
N SER A 271 -9.29 -0.15 -3.68
CA SER A 271 -10.28 -0.81 -2.81
C SER A 271 -10.28 -2.33 -2.90
N ASN A 272 -9.99 -2.92 -4.06
CA ASN A 272 -9.92 -4.38 -4.20
C ASN A 272 -8.74 -4.98 -3.42
N ILE A 273 -7.58 -4.29 -3.36
CA ILE A 273 -6.46 -4.67 -2.50
C ILE A 273 -6.87 -4.54 -1.03
N VAL A 274 -7.47 -3.40 -0.66
CA VAL A 274 -7.94 -3.16 0.72
C VAL A 274 -8.91 -4.25 1.15
N LYS A 275 -9.90 -4.58 0.34
CA LYS A 275 -10.91 -5.61 0.62
C LYS A 275 -10.27 -6.98 0.89
N LYS A 276 -9.30 -7.37 0.06
CA LYS A 276 -8.59 -8.64 0.22
C LYS A 276 -7.71 -8.63 1.48
N VAL A 277 -6.96 -7.58 1.72
CA VAL A 277 -6.11 -7.45 2.92
C VAL A 277 -6.94 -7.51 4.19
N VAL A 278 -8.05 -6.77 4.24
CA VAL A 278 -8.98 -6.79 5.38
C VAL A 278 -9.56 -8.18 5.64
N ALA A 279 -9.99 -8.87 4.57
CA ALA A 279 -10.52 -10.23 4.70
C ALA A 279 -9.46 -11.19 5.28
N ASP A 280 -8.23 -11.11 4.80
CA ASP A 280 -7.14 -11.94 5.29
C ASP A 280 -6.76 -11.61 6.74
N LEU A 281 -6.65 -10.33 7.09
CA LEU A 281 -6.32 -9.92 8.46
C LEU A 281 -7.41 -10.34 9.44
N LYS A 282 -8.68 -10.27 9.05
CA LYS A 282 -9.80 -10.70 9.87
C LYS A 282 -9.85 -12.22 10.06
N GLU A 283 -9.56 -12.99 9.00
CA GLU A 283 -9.68 -14.46 8.99
C GLU A 283 -8.43 -15.16 9.53
N PHE A 284 -7.25 -14.69 9.17
CA PHE A 284 -5.97 -15.36 9.42
C PHE A 284 -5.01 -14.58 10.32
N GLY A 285 -5.33 -13.32 10.67
CA GLY A 285 -4.42 -12.43 11.39
C GLY A 285 -3.24 -11.93 10.53
N SER A 286 -3.14 -12.37 9.27
CA SER A 286 -2.08 -11.96 8.33
C SER A 286 -2.49 -12.08 6.89
N VAL A 287 -1.89 -11.27 6.04
CA VAL A 287 -2.17 -11.27 4.60
C VAL A 287 -1.55 -12.50 3.94
N GLN A 288 -2.38 -13.21 3.17
CA GLN A 288 -1.99 -14.39 2.40
C GLN A 288 -1.44 -13.95 1.04
N ARG A 289 -0.11 -13.91 0.91
CA ARG A 289 0.57 -13.50 -0.33
C ARG A 289 0.73 -14.67 -1.28
N ALA A 290 0.32 -14.45 -2.52
CA ALA A 290 0.38 -15.43 -3.59
C ALA A 290 1.40 -15.02 -4.65
N TYR A 291 2.25 -15.95 -5.06
CA TYR A 291 3.36 -15.72 -5.99
C TYR A 291 3.32 -16.71 -7.16
N ILE A 292 3.74 -16.22 -8.32
CA ILE A 292 4.02 -17.06 -9.50
C ILE A 292 5.43 -17.67 -9.39
N GLY A 293 6.36 -16.92 -8.78
CA GLY A 293 7.78 -17.27 -8.72
C GLY A 293 8.53 -16.94 -10.00
N ILE A 294 8.46 -15.67 -10.40
CA ILE A 294 9.16 -15.09 -11.55
C ILE A 294 9.87 -13.81 -11.14
N ASN A 295 11.00 -13.53 -11.78
CA ASN A 295 11.64 -12.23 -11.76
C ASN A 295 11.11 -11.43 -12.94
N ILE A 296 10.63 -10.22 -12.70
CA ILE A 296 9.92 -9.42 -13.70
C ILE A 296 10.54 -8.03 -13.82
N ARG A 297 10.40 -7.44 -15.01
CA ARG A 297 10.83 -6.07 -15.30
C ARG A 297 9.83 -5.41 -16.24
N ASP A 298 9.64 -4.10 -16.08
CA ASP A 298 9.01 -3.28 -17.11
C ASP A 298 9.89 -3.21 -18.36
N ILE A 299 9.26 -3.12 -19.52
CA ILE A 299 9.95 -3.06 -20.80
C ILE A 299 10.28 -1.61 -21.10
N ASP A 300 11.45 -1.16 -20.67
CA ASP A 300 12.01 0.13 -21.00
C ASP A 300 12.68 0.12 -22.40
N GLU A 301 13.14 1.28 -22.86
CA GLU A 301 13.77 1.42 -24.17
C GLU A 301 15.06 0.59 -24.31
N ASN A 302 15.81 0.46 -23.24
CA ASN A 302 17.08 -0.29 -23.23
C ASN A 302 16.82 -1.79 -23.36
N LEU A 303 15.88 -2.32 -22.53
CA LEU A 303 15.50 -3.73 -22.59
C LEU A 303 14.85 -4.06 -23.94
N ALA A 304 14.01 -3.18 -24.47
CA ALA A 304 13.38 -3.38 -25.78
C ALA A 304 14.42 -3.52 -26.91
N LYS A 305 15.45 -2.66 -26.91
CA LYS A 305 16.57 -2.74 -27.86
C LYS A 305 17.45 -3.97 -27.67
N GLU A 306 17.76 -4.31 -26.39
CA GLU A 306 18.62 -5.45 -26.05
C GLU A 306 17.98 -6.80 -26.46
N LYS A 307 16.67 -6.92 -26.29
CA LYS A 307 15.92 -8.16 -26.52
C LYS A 307 15.10 -8.16 -27.80
N ASP A 308 15.23 -7.14 -28.66
CA ASP A 308 14.50 -6.97 -29.93
C ASP A 308 12.97 -7.06 -29.74
N ILE A 309 12.45 -6.34 -28.73
CA ILE A 309 11.04 -6.34 -28.36
C ILE A 309 10.36 -5.14 -29.05
N GLU A 310 9.46 -5.42 -30.01
CA GLU A 310 8.68 -4.40 -30.71
C GLU A 310 7.51 -3.89 -29.87
N ASP A 311 6.73 -4.77 -29.26
CA ASP A 311 5.57 -4.44 -28.43
C ASP A 311 5.97 -4.30 -26.96
N ARG A 312 6.13 -3.05 -26.51
CA ARG A 312 6.57 -2.69 -25.16
C ARG A 312 5.48 -2.77 -24.09
N ASN A 313 4.21 -3.00 -24.49
CA ASN A 313 3.12 -3.17 -23.54
C ASN A 313 3.18 -4.56 -22.91
N GLY A 314 3.39 -4.62 -21.60
CA GLY A 314 3.46 -5.89 -20.86
C GLY A 314 4.67 -5.97 -19.96
N ILE A 315 4.86 -7.11 -19.35
CA ILE A 315 5.89 -7.34 -18.32
C ILE A 315 6.84 -8.45 -18.79
N TYR A 316 8.12 -8.16 -18.87
CA TYR A 316 9.16 -9.09 -19.26
C TYR A 316 9.52 -10.04 -18.13
N VAL A 317 9.53 -11.34 -18.41
CA VAL A 317 9.99 -12.38 -17.48
C VAL A 317 11.52 -12.50 -17.61
N ALA A 318 12.25 -11.96 -16.64
CA ALA A 318 13.71 -11.94 -16.63
C ALA A 318 14.33 -13.19 -16.00
N GLY A 319 13.51 -14.06 -15.39
CA GLY A 319 13.97 -15.31 -14.79
C GLY A 319 12.87 -16.00 -13.99
N LEU A 320 13.17 -17.22 -13.53
CA LEU A 320 12.25 -18.06 -12.76
C LEU A 320 12.84 -18.34 -11.39
N ALA A 321 12.00 -18.30 -10.35
CA ALA A 321 12.37 -18.70 -9.00
C ALA A 321 12.19 -20.22 -8.80
N ASP A 322 13.12 -20.86 -8.11
CA ASP A 322 13.12 -22.34 -7.94
C ASP A 322 11.88 -22.87 -7.21
N LYS A 323 11.41 -22.14 -6.18
CA LYS A 323 10.23 -22.51 -5.38
C LYS A 323 8.91 -22.08 -6.00
N GLY A 324 8.94 -21.40 -7.17
CA GLY A 324 7.75 -20.91 -7.85
C GLY A 324 6.94 -22.00 -8.58
N SER A 325 5.80 -21.60 -9.11
CA SER A 325 4.95 -22.44 -9.99
C SER A 325 5.16 -22.15 -11.47
N ALA A 326 5.87 -21.09 -11.81
CA ALA A 326 6.09 -20.65 -13.20
C ALA A 326 6.67 -21.75 -14.08
N LYS A 327 7.74 -22.41 -13.62
CA LYS A 327 8.42 -23.49 -14.37
C LYS A 327 7.48 -24.67 -14.65
N ALA A 328 6.70 -25.10 -13.66
CA ALA A 328 5.73 -26.18 -13.81
C ALA A 328 4.58 -25.83 -14.76
N ALA A 329 4.21 -24.54 -14.83
CA ALA A 329 3.20 -24.03 -15.76
C ALA A 329 3.74 -23.83 -17.19
N GLY A 330 5.05 -24.01 -17.40
CA GLY A 330 5.69 -23.85 -18.70
C GLY A 330 5.93 -22.40 -19.10
N ILE A 331 6.03 -21.49 -18.11
CA ILE A 331 6.53 -20.13 -18.31
C ILE A 331 8.04 -20.20 -18.50
N LYS A 332 8.60 -19.33 -19.33
CA LYS A 332 10.03 -19.25 -19.63
C LYS A 332 10.55 -17.83 -19.47
N GLU A 333 11.84 -17.72 -19.27
CA GLU A 333 12.55 -16.46 -19.46
C GLU A 333 12.37 -15.96 -20.89
N GLY A 334 12.15 -14.68 -21.07
CA GLY A 334 11.84 -14.07 -22.35
C GLY A 334 10.35 -13.94 -22.66
N ASP A 335 9.46 -14.60 -21.93
CA ASP A 335 8.02 -14.37 -22.06
C ASP A 335 7.65 -12.94 -21.71
N ILE A 336 6.63 -12.37 -22.38
CA ILE A 336 6.04 -11.09 -22.03
C ILE A 336 4.61 -11.33 -21.56
N ILE A 337 4.33 -11.02 -20.30
CA ILE A 337 2.99 -11.14 -19.71
C ILE A 337 2.13 -9.99 -20.21
N LYS A 338 1.01 -10.31 -20.90
CA LYS A 338 0.07 -9.35 -21.47
C LYS A 338 -1.23 -9.25 -20.68
N LYS A 339 -1.72 -10.37 -20.12
CA LYS A 339 -2.98 -10.41 -19.37
C LYS A 339 -2.91 -11.39 -18.20
N VAL A 340 -3.71 -11.09 -17.17
CA VAL A 340 -4.02 -11.96 -16.04
C VAL A 340 -5.53 -12.12 -15.96
N ASP A 341 -6.03 -13.36 -16.04
CA ASP A 341 -7.48 -13.67 -16.07
C ASP A 341 -8.26 -12.82 -17.09
N GLY A 342 -7.67 -12.56 -18.25
CA GLY A 342 -8.24 -11.73 -19.32
C GLY A 342 -8.05 -10.21 -19.15
N ALA A 343 -7.72 -9.71 -17.96
CA ALA A 343 -7.42 -8.30 -17.72
C ALA A 343 -6.02 -7.94 -18.25
N THR A 344 -5.93 -6.90 -19.06
CA THR A 344 -4.64 -6.41 -19.58
C THR A 344 -3.77 -5.84 -18.47
N VAL A 345 -2.49 -6.23 -18.45
CA VAL A 345 -1.47 -5.70 -17.55
C VAL A 345 -0.36 -5.08 -18.41
N ILE A 346 -0.03 -3.81 -18.14
CA ILE A 346 0.90 -3.04 -18.97
C ILE A 346 2.24 -2.77 -18.29
N ASN A 347 2.31 -2.96 -16.98
CA ASN A 347 3.50 -2.73 -16.15
C ASN A 347 3.48 -3.64 -14.91
N VAL A 348 4.61 -3.68 -14.20
CA VAL A 348 4.79 -4.50 -12.99
C VAL A 348 3.76 -4.19 -11.91
N PRO A 349 3.45 -2.91 -11.57
CA PRO A 349 2.40 -2.59 -10.61
C PRO A 349 1.04 -3.18 -10.94
N ALA A 350 0.61 -3.12 -12.21
CA ALA A 350 -0.67 -3.68 -12.64
C ALA A 350 -0.72 -5.22 -12.47
N LEU A 351 0.38 -5.92 -12.71
CA LEU A 351 0.49 -7.35 -12.46
C LEU A 351 0.44 -7.66 -10.96
N GLN A 352 1.19 -6.91 -10.15
CA GLN A 352 1.21 -7.06 -8.70
C GLN A 352 -0.16 -6.81 -8.07
N GLU A 353 -0.91 -5.82 -8.57
CA GLU A 353 -2.29 -5.56 -8.15
C GLU A 353 -3.19 -6.78 -8.38
N LYS A 354 -3.14 -7.39 -9.57
CA LYS A 354 -3.95 -8.56 -9.89
C LYS A 354 -3.58 -9.78 -9.05
N LEU A 355 -2.29 -10.00 -8.83
CA LEU A 355 -1.81 -11.10 -7.98
C LEU A 355 -2.05 -10.82 -6.49
N GLY A 356 -1.96 -9.56 -6.06
CA GLY A 356 -2.21 -9.12 -4.69
C GLY A 356 -3.64 -9.39 -4.21
N GLN A 357 -4.59 -9.52 -5.12
CA GLN A 357 -5.98 -9.89 -4.85
C GLN A 357 -6.19 -11.41 -4.67
N LYS A 358 -5.16 -12.23 -4.90
CA LYS A 358 -5.23 -13.70 -4.88
C LYS A 358 -4.62 -14.27 -3.60
N ARG A 359 -4.94 -15.55 -3.34
CA ARG A 359 -4.39 -16.34 -2.22
C ARG A 359 -3.54 -17.51 -2.77
N PRO A 360 -2.64 -18.08 -1.97
CA PRO A 360 -1.99 -19.35 -2.29
C PRO A 360 -3.03 -20.42 -2.59
N GLY A 361 -2.79 -21.23 -3.66
CA GLY A 361 -3.73 -22.22 -4.16
C GLY A 361 -4.67 -21.71 -5.26
N ASP A 362 -4.88 -20.40 -5.40
CA ASP A 362 -5.66 -19.85 -6.50
C ASP A 362 -4.98 -20.13 -7.85
N LYS A 363 -5.80 -20.33 -8.86
CA LYS A 363 -5.34 -20.50 -10.24
C LYS A 363 -5.59 -19.24 -11.04
N VAL A 364 -4.59 -18.80 -11.77
CA VAL A 364 -4.67 -17.66 -12.68
C VAL A 364 -4.30 -18.06 -14.10
N ASN A 365 -4.96 -17.47 -15.09
CA ASN A 365 -4.64 -17.65 -16.49
C ASN A 365 -3.78 -16.48 -16.96
N LEU A 366 -2.53 -16.75 -17.33
CA LEU A 366 -1.62 -15.75 -17.87
C LEU A 366 -1.64 -15.84 -19.40
N THR A 367 -1.93 -14.72 -20.08
CA THR A 367 -1.69 -14.61 -21.52
C THR A 367 -0.30 -14.04 -21.71
N LEU A 368 0.55 -14.81 -22.38
CA LEU A 368 1.95 -14.51 -22.63
C LEU A 368 2.17 -14.29 -24.13
N LEU A 369 3.04 -13.36 -24.48
CA LEU A 369 3.61 -13.26 -25.82
C LEU A 369 4.97 -13.98 -25.80
N ARG A 370 5.13 -15.00 -26.65
CA ARG A 370 6.35 -15.79 -26.82
C ARG A 370 6.60 -16.00 -28.30
N ASP A 371 7.78 -15.66 -28.80
CA ASP A 371 8.18 -15.82 -30.20
C ASP A 371 7.14 -15.25 -31.19
N GLY A 372 6.51 -14.11 -30.84
CA GLY A 372 5.48 -13.45 -31.63
C GLY A 372 4.06 -14.03 -31.49
N GLU A 373 3.87 -15.11 -30.75
CA GLU A 373 2.57 -15.78 -30.58
C GLU A 373 1.98 -15.55 -29.18
N LEU A 374 0.66 -15.36 -29.11
CA LEU A 374 -0.06 -15.27 -27.83
C LEU A 374 -0.41 -16.68 -27.36
N ILE A 375 0.11 -17.06 -26.19
CA ILE A 375 -0.19 -18.34 -25.54
C ILE A 375 -0.82 -18.09 -24.16
N THR A 376 -1.69 -19.00 -23.72
CA THR A 376 -2.28 -18.93 -22.38
C THR A 376 -1.74 -20.08 -21.52
N LYS A 377 -1.31 -19.75 -20.31
CA LYS A 377 -0.84 -20.69 -19.30
C LYS A 377 -1.63 -20.53 -18.01
N GLN A 378 -2.13 -21.64 -17.47
CA GLN A 378 -2.73 -21.66 -16.15
C GLN A 378 -1.65 -21.90 -15.11
N VAL A 379 -1.61 -21.06 -14.08
CA VAL A 379 -0.62 -21.09 -12.99
C VAL A 379 -1.35 -21.23 -11.67
N THR A 380 -0.99 -22.21 -10.85
CA THR A 380 -1.44 -22.30 -9.47
C THR A 380 -0.48 -21.49 -8.61
N LEU A 381 -1.00 -20.46 -7.94
CA LEU A 381 -0.19 -19.56 -7.12
C LEU A 381 0.27 -20.27 -5.84
N LYS A 382 1.45 -19.91 -5.36
CA LYS A 382 2.09 -20.46 -4.16
C LYS A 382 2.40 -19.37 -3.16
N ASN A 383 2.53 -19.74 -1.89
CA ASN A 383 3.09 -18.86 -0.86
C ASN A 383 4.63 -18.72 -1.01
N ILE A 384 5.25 -17.92 -0.17
CA ILE A 384 6.71 -17.67 -0.21
C ILE A 384 7.54 -18.93 0.08
N GLU A 385 6.96 -19.92 0.78
CA GLU A 385 7.61 -21.21 1.07
C GLU A 385 7.57 -22.18 -0.12
N GLY A 386 6.78 -21.84 -1.16
CA GLY A 386 6.65 -22.64 -2.38
C GLY A 386 5.57 -23.71 -2.32
N ASN A 387 4.63 -23.62 -1.38
CA ASN A 387 3.45 -24.46 -1.28
C ASN A 387 2.14 -23.66 -1.40
N THR A 388 1.00 -24.31 -1.29
CA THR A 388 -0.34 -23.69 -1.39
C THR A 388 -1.02 -23.50 -0.05
N ASP A 389 -0.30 -23.72 1.05
CA ASP A 389 -0.86 -23.66 2.39
C ASP A 389 -1.15 -22.21 2.79
N ILE A 390 -2.22 -22.05 3.55
CA ILE A 390 -2.56 -20.79 4.20
C ILE A 390 -1.69 -20.65 5.44
N ILE A 391 -0.91 -19.59 5.50
CA ILE A 391 -0.04 -19.32 6.64
C ILE A 391 -0.88 -18.62 7.71
N LYS A 392 -1.32 -19.36 8.71
CA LYS A 392 -1.98 -18.79 9.90
C LYS A 392 -0.93 -18.09 10.76
N ASN A 393 -1.16 -16.82 11.01
CA ASN A 393 -0.11 -15.96 11.55
C ASN A 393 -0.27 -15.58 13.00
N ASP A 394 -0.38 -16.55 13.82
CA ASP A 394 -0.22 -16.36 15.26
C ASP A 394 1.20 -15.94 15.68
N SER A 395 2.18 -16.23 14.84
CA SER A 395 3.61 -16.06 15.13
C SER A 395 4.23 -14.75 14.61
N LYS A 396 3.81 -14.25 13.44
CA LYS A 396 4.48 -13.13 12.77
C LYS A 396 4.29 -11.79 13.47
N GLU A 397 3.09 -11.52 13.99
CA GLU A 397 2.87 -10.28 14.75
C GLU A 397 3.65 -10.29 16.07
N LEU A 398 3.73 -11.46 16.71
CA LEU A 398 4.60 -11.66 17.86
C LEU A 398 6.06 -11.33 17.51
N PHE A 399 6.60 -11.91 16.44
CA PHE A 399 7.99 -11.67 16.03
C PHE A 399 8.24 -10.24 15.59
N ARG A 400 7.25 -9.57 14.99
CA ARG A 400 7.31 -8.14 14.66
C ARG A 400 7.37 -7.29 15.93
N THR A 401 6.51 -7.56 16.91
CA THR A 401 6.51 -6.91 18.23
C THR A 401 7.81 -7.17 18.98
N LEU A 402 8.31 -8.38 18.93
CA LEU A 402 9.60 -8.75 19.54
C LEU A 402 10.79 -8.14 18.80
N GLY A 403 10.65 -7.82 17.52
CA GLY A 403 11.72 -7.28 16.68
C GLY A 403 12.81 -8.31 16.37
N VAL A 404 12.41 -9.55 16.03
CA VAL A 404 13.35 -10.67 15.87
C VAL A 404 12.98 -11.54 14.68
N LYS A 405 14.03 -11.98 13.94
CA LYS A 405 13.94 -13.14 13.05
C LYS A 405 14.57 -14.32 13.74
N LEU A 406 13.87 -15.43 13.71
CA LEU A 406 14.28 -16.69 14.32
C LEU A 406 14.48 -17.75 13.23
N LYS A 407 15.42 -18.67 13.47
CA LYS A 407 15.58 -19.86 12.65
C LYS A 407 15.62 -21.11 13.55
N ASP A 408 15.03 -22.20 13.08
CA ASP A 408 15.18 -23.51 13.70
C ASP A 408 16.60 -24.02 13.44
N LEU A 409 17.17 -24.70 14.45
CA LEU A 409 18.50 -25.28 14.34
C LEU A 409 18.44 -26.64 13.67
N GLU A 410 19.39 -26.88 12.78
CA GLU A 410 19.56 -28.20 12.16
C GLU A 410 20.19 -29.21 13.14
N LYS A 411 19.93 -30.51 12.91
CA LYS A 411 20.43 -31.58 13.78
C LYS A 411 21.97 -31.55 13.98
N GLU A 412 22.70 -31.11 13.00
CA GLU A 412 24.16 -30.96 13.06
C GLU A 412 24.60 -29.78 13.93
N GLU A 413 23.83 -28.67 13.89
CA GLU A 413 24.07 -27.49 14.73
C GLU A 413 23.78 -27.82 16.21
N LEU A 414 22.67 -28.54 16.50
CA LEU A 414 22.34 -29.00 17.84
C LEU A 414 23.41 -29.90 18.43
N LYS A 415 23.96 -30.86 17.65
CA LYS A 415 25.03 -31.74 18.09
C LYS A 415 26.32 -30.99 18.39
N LYS A 416 26.69 -30.00 17.56
CA LYS A 416 27.92 -29.18 17.78
C LYS A 416 27.86 -28.40 19.09
N LEU A 417 26.68 -28.01 19.52
CA LEU A 417 26.45 -27.19 20.72
C LEU A 417 26.08 -28.01 21.96
N ASP A 418 26.00 -29.34 21.81
CA ASP A 418 25.60 -30.28 22.87
C ASP A 418 24.25 -29.88 23.51
N ILE A 419 23.26 -29.53 22.68
CA ILE A 419 21.90 -29.17 23.09
C ILE A 419 20.87 -30.08 22.40
N SER A 420 19.74 -30.29 23.07
CA SER A 420 18.65 -31.15 22.58
C SER A 420 17.71 -30.41 21.63
N SER A 421 17.52 -29.11 21.83
CA SER A 421 16.61 -28.26 21.07
C SER A 421 16.95 -26.79 21.27
N GLY A 422 16.34 -25.91 20.49
CA GLY A 422 16.48 -24.47 20.63
C GLY A 422 16.19 -23.72 19.34
N VAL A 423 15.97 -22.43 19.46
CA VAL A 423 15.68 -21.51 18.33
C VAL A 423 16.70 -20.38 18.32
N GLN A 424 17.37 -20.19 17.18
CA GLN A 424 18.42 -19.18 17.07
C GLN A 424 17.87 -17.84 16.59
N VAL A 425 18.33 -16.77 17.22
CA VAL A 425 18.15 -15.40 16.76
C VAL A 425 19.01 -15.19 15.51
N GLU A 426 18.36 -15.16 14.34
CA GLU A 426 19.02 -14.93 13.07
C GLU A 426 19.32 -13.44 12.85
N GLU A 427 18.38 -12.58 13.22
CA GLU A 427 18.52 -11.13 13.10
C GLU A 427 17.70 -10.42 14.18
N VAL A 428 18.25 -9.32 14.71
CA VAL A 428 17.55 -8.46 15.68
C VAL A 428 17.20 -7.14 14.97
N LEU A 429 15.91 -6.90 14.83
CA LEU A 429 15.33 -5.70 14.26
C LEU A 429 14.94 -4.69 15.37
N THR A 430 14.23 -3.64 15.03
CA THR A 430 13.67 -2.73 16.04
C THR A 430 12.54 -3.43 16.78
N GLY A 431 12.63 -3.51 18.10
CA GLY A 431 11.62 -4.19 18.94
C GLY A 431 12.16 -4.57 20.31
N LYS A 432 11.39 -5.41 21.02
CA LYS A 432 11.66 -5.75 22.41
C LYS A 432 12.97 -6.52 22.62
N PHE A 433 13.39 -7.35 21.67
CA PHE A 433 14.67 -8.10 21.75
C PHE A 433 15.87 -7.14 21.75
N ARG A 434 15.84 -6.12 20.89
CA ARG A 434 16.89 -5.11 20.89
C ARG A 434 16.94 -4.35 22.21
N ASN A 435 15.77 -4.00 22.75
CA ASN A 435 15.67 -3.27 24.02
C ASN A 435 16.17 -4.09 25.21
N ALA A 436 15.96 -5.41 25.17
CA ALA A 436 16.48 -6.33 26.16
C ALA A 436 17.99 -6.61 26.00
N GLY A 437 18.65 -6.11 24.95
CA GLY A 437 20.06 -6.32 24.69
C GLY A 437 20.38 -7.71 24.10
N ILE A 438 19.38 -8.43 23.58
CA ILE A 438 19.57 -9.72 22.94
C ILE A 438 20.23 -9.51 21.59
N GLY A 439 21.32 -10.23 21.33
CA GLY A 439 22.08 -10.11 20.08
C GLY A 439 21.81 -11.25 19.09
N LYS A 440 22.20 -11.01 17.82
CA LYS A 440 22.25 -12.05 16.79
C LYS A 440 23.08 -13.26 17.26
N GLY A 441 22.60 -14.46 16.95
CA GLY A 441 23.26 -15.72 17.31
C GLY A 441 22.84 -16.29 18.66
N PHE A 442 22.11 -15.55 19.50
CA PHE A 442 21.56 -16.10 20.74
C PHE A 442 20.59 -17.24 20.43
N ILE A 443 20.75 -18.36 21.10
CA ILE A 443 19.92 -19.55 20.96
C ILE A 443 19.03 -19.65 22.19
N ILE A 444 17.72 -19.49 21.99
CA ILE A 444 16.72 -19.55 23.03
C ILE A 444 16.45 -21.04 23.32
N LEU A 445 16.68 -21.47 24.55
CA LEU A 445 16.43 -22.83 25.01
C LEU A 445 15.15 -22.93 25.83
N LYS A 446 14.87 -21.88 26.62
CA LYS A 446 13.67 -21.84 27.49
C LYS A 446 13.07 -20.44 27.58
N VAL A 447 11.76 -20.41 27.83
CA VAL A 447 10.98 -19.22 28.21
C VAL A 447 10.30 -19.54 29.55
N ASP A 448 10.60 -18.79 30.62
CA ASP A 448 10.08 -19.03 31.99
C ASP A 448 10.14 -20.52 32.42
N ASN A 449 11.27 -21.18 32.19
CA ASN A 449 11.50 -22.62 32.42
C ASN A 449 10.79 -23.59 31.44
N GLU A 450 9.96 -23.14 30.51
CA GLU A 450 9.39 -23.98 29.47
C GLU A 450 10.38 -24.16 28.31
N GLU A 451 10.64 -25.40 27.90
CA GLU A 451 11.59 -25.74 26.85
C GLU A 451 11.07 -25.28 25.47
N VAL A 452 11.95 -24.69 24.66
CA VAL A 452 11.68 -24.26 23.29
C VAL A 452 12.27 -25.26 22.31
N LYS A 453 11.45 -25.90 21.49
CA LYS A 453 11.86 -26.93 20.54
C LYS A 453 11.92 -26.44 19.09
N SER A 454 11.06 -25.47 18.75
CA SER A 454 10.93 -24.88 17.41
C SER A 454 10.43 -23.45 17.49
N ILE A 455 10.46 -22.73 16.37
CA ILE A 455 9.85 -21.40 16.22
C ILE A 455 8.35 -21.44 16.55
N GLU A 456 7.66 -22.49 16.12
CA GLU A 456 6.23 -22.67 16.41
C GLU A 456 5.98 -22.81 17.91
N ASP A 457 6.81 -23.62 18.58
CA ASP A 457 6.72 -23.85 20.03
C ASP A 457 7.02 -22.56 20.82
N PHE A 458 8.08 -21.84 20.46
CA PHE A 458 8.39 -20.52 21.02
C PHE A 458 7.20 -19.56 20.87
N SER A 459 6.60 -19.52 19.70
CA SER A 459 5.45 -18.66 19.42
C SER A 459 4.25 -19.01 20.29
N LYS A 460 3.97 -20.31 20.46
CA LYS A 460 2.87 -20.79 21.29
C LYS A 460 3.09 -20.42 22.77
N ILE A 461 4.29 -20.66 23.29
CA ILE A 461 4.64 -20.30 24.68
C ILE A 461 4.49 -18.79 24.90
N MET A 462 5.02 -17.98 24.00
CA MET A 462 5.02 -16.52 24.12
C MET A 462 3.61 -15.90 24.06
N LYS A 463 2.68 -16.50 23.33
CA LYS A 463 1.29 -16.00 23.22
C LYS A 463 0.54 -15.96 24.55
N ASP A 464 0.79 -16.94 25.39
CA ASP A 464 0.11 -17.08 26.67
C ASP A 464 0.77 -16.24 27.78
N LYS A 465 1.87 -15.51 27.44
CA LYS A 465 2.61 -14.69 28.39
C LYS A 465 2.15 -13.23 28.35
N SER A 466 2.21 -12.58 29.51
CA SER A 466 1.98 -11.15 29.67
C SER A 466 2.92 -10.59 30.74
N GLY A 467 3.34 -9.34 30.60
CA GLY A 467 4.26 -8.71 31.54
C GLY A 467 5.72 -9.05 31.24
N GLY A 468 6.50 -9.48 32.23
CA GLY A 468 7.91 -9.82 32.06
C GLY A 468 8.11 -11.33 31.90
N VAL A 469 8.89 -11.76 30.91
CA VAL A 469 9.31 -13.15 30.71
C VAL A 469 10.83 -13.28 30.77
N LEU A 470 11.34 -14.43 31.25
CA LEU A 470 12.75 -14.74 31.30
C LEU A 470 13.10 -15.67 30.13
N LEU A 471 14.00 -15.22 29.26
CA LEU A 471 14.60 -16.03 28.20
C LEU A 471 15.91 -16.61 28.69
N GLU A 472 16.07 -17.93 28.63
CA GLU A 472 17.32 -18.63 28.92
C GLU A 472 17.88 -19.20 27.63
N GLY A 473 19.18 -19.09 27.44
CA GLY A 473 19.82 -19.62 26.24
C GLY A 473 21.34 -19.58 26.27
N ILE A 474 21.90 -19.86 25.10
CA ILE A 474 23.34 -19.87 24.89
C ILE A 474 23.72 -19.13 23.61
N TYR A 475 24.93 -18.64 23.55
CA TYR A 475 25.57 -18.20 22.30
C TYR A 475 26.34 -19.35 21.65
N PRO A 476 26.66 -19.29 20.34
CA PRO A 476 27.48 -20.30 19.66
C PRO A 476 28.87 -20.54 20.30
N THR A 477 29.34 -19.59 21.12
CA THR A 477 30.57 -19.71 21.93
C THR A 477 30.41 -20.62 23.13
N GLY A 478 29.21 -21.14 23.42
CA GLY A 478 28.88 -21.90 24.63
C GLY A 478 28.54 -21.02 25.86
N GLN A 479 28.63 -19.71 25.74
CA GLN A 479 28.29 -18.77 26.82
C GLN A 479 26.79 -18.78 27.09
N ARG A 480 26.37 -19.11 28.31
CA ARG A 480 25.00 -19.01 28.78
C ARG A 480 24.63 -17.55 29.02
N ALA A 481 23.42 -17.18 28.66
CA ALA A 481 22.86 -15.84 28.90
C ALA A 481 21.38 -15.94 29.29
N TYR A 482 20.93 -14.95 30.05
CA TYR A 482 19.57 -14.81 30.57
C TYR A 482 19.10 -13.39 30.29
N TYR A 483 17.92 -13.25 29.70
CA TYR A 483 17.37 -11.95 29.34
C TYR A 483 15.94 -11.79 29.87
N GLY A 484 15.70 -10.72 30.62
CA GLY A 484 14.33 -10.30 30.95
C GLY A 484 13.72 -9.55 29.80
N LEU A 485 12.58 -10.01 29.30
CA LEU A 485 11.84 -9.41 28.19
C LEU A 485 10.49 -8.89 28.68
N GLY A 486 10.21 -7.60 28.54
CA GLY A 486 8.88 -7.02 28.83
C GLY A 486 7.94 -7.22 27.63
N LEU A 487 6.77 -7.86 27.84
CA LEU A 487 5.74 -8.07 26.81
C LEU A 487 4.71 -6.95 26.78
#